data_1a56641cb0dda05729f09281e0164428
#
_entry.id   1a56641cb0dda05729f09281e0164428
#
_cell.length_a   1.000
_cell.length_b   1.000
_cell.length_c   1.000
_cell.angle_alpha   90.00
_cell.angle_beta   90.00
_cell.angle_gamma   90.00
#
_symmetry.space_group_name_H-M   'P 1'
#
loop_
_entity.id
_entity.type
_entity.pdbx_description
1 polymer ?
#
loop_
_entity_poly.entity_id
_entity_poly.type
_entity_poly.pdbx_seq_one_letter_code
_entity_poly.pdbx_strand_id
1 'polypeptide(L)'
;GEVGEPAQLPERARDMSDPAHAGNRLFTEARGHLQQMGPQSGLRSQQELDNTAGALALSAQKAGMSRIDHVVAGTDGRALFAVQGVMGDPAMQRSMVQREAAAQLPLEQSSQQLAAEASSRQEQTASVIREQDQNRPRSL
;
A
#
# COMPACT_ATOMS: atom_id res chain seq x y z
N GLY A 1 -9.73 8.80 -28.95
CA GLY A 1 -9.72 8.59 -28.81
C GLY A 1 -9.95 8.40 -28.70
N GLU A 2 -9.93 8.31 -28.87
CA GLU A 2 -10.09 8.03 -28.69
C GLU A 2 -10.21 7.84 -28.21
N VAL A 3 -10.32 7.97 -28.28
CA VAL A 3 -10.60 7.72 -27.74
C VAL A 3 -10.51 7.21 -26.97
N GLY A 4 -10.41 7.22 -26.85
CA GLY A 4 -10.18 6.61 -26.11
C GLY A 4 -10.38 5.92 -25.29
N GLU A 5 -10.19 5.34 -25.31
CA GLU A 5 -10.41 4.68 -24.52
C GLU A 5 -10.87 5.09 -23.33
N PRO A 6 -11.87 5.46 -23.17
CA PRO A 6 -12.42 6.07 -22.00
C PRO A 6 -12.64 5.15 -20.86
N ALA A 7 -13.02 3.96 -21.13
CA ALA A 7 -13.21 3.02 -20.03
C ALA A 7 -11.92 2.53 -19.47
N GLN A 8 -10.83 2.82 -20.14
CA GLN A 8 -9.53 2.41 -19.65
C GLN A 8 -8.99 3.37 -18.65
N LEU A 9 -8.39 2.82 -17.61
CA LEU A 9 -7.63 3.64 -16.71
C LEU A 9 -6.46 4.25 -17.46
N PRO A 10 -6.10 5.49 -17.17
CA PRO A 10 -4.89 6.04 -17.72
C PRO A 10 -3.72 5.14 -17.40
N GLU A 11 -2.78 5.04 -18.30
CA GLU A 11 -1.62 4.19 -18.05
C GLU A 11 -0.94 4.56 -16.75
N ARG A 12 -0.86 5.85 -16.48
CA ARG A 12 -0.20 6.33 -15.27
C ARG A 12 -0.91 5.89 -14.00
N ALA A 13 -2.19 5.50 -14.08
CA ALA A 13 -2.89 5.03 -12.91
C ALA A 13 -2.65 3.56 -12.63
N ARG A 14 -1.82 2.90 -13.44
CA ARG A 14 -1.57 1.48 -13.28
C ARG A 14 -0.65 1.17 -12.13
N ASP A 15 0.20 2.11 -11.73
CA ASP A 15 1.06 1.84 -10.60
C ASP A 15 0.95 2.96 -9.59
N MET A 16 1.52 2.69 -8.44
CA MET A 16 1.33 3.54 -7.28
C MET A 16 2.07 4.86 -7.36
N SER A 17 2.96 5.00 -8.34
CA SER A 17 3.63 6.28 -8.49
C SER A 17 2.69 7.34 -9.06
N ASP A 18 1.56 6.94 -9.59
CA ASP A 18 0.58 7.87 -10.11
C ASP A 18 -0.31 8.39 -9.00
N PRO A 19 -0.49 9.71 -8.88
CA PRO A 19 -1.35 10.25 -7.83
C PRO A 19 -2.79 9.75 -7.87
N ALA A 20 -3.26 9.27 -9.01
CA ALA A 20 -4.61 8.75 -9.12
C ALA A 20 -4.76 7.33 -8.60
N HIS A 21 -3.65 6.64 -8.32
CA HIS A 21 -3.71 5.26 -7.87
C HIS A 21 -4.09 5.22 -6.39
N ALA A 22 -4.87 4.20 -6.02
CA ALA A 22 -5.35 4.07 -4.64
C ALA A 22 -4.20 3.93 -3.65
N GLY A 23 -3.07 3.40 -4.08
CA GLY A 23 -1.93 3.21 -3.20
C GLY A 23 -0.90 4.32 -3.23
N ASN A 24 -1.18 5.40 -3.96
CA ASN A 24 -0.17 6.44 -4.14
C ASN A 24 0.31 7.04 -2.83
N ARG A 25 -0.61 7.29 -1.90
CA ARG A 25 -0.22 7.90 -0.63
C ARG A 25 0.76 7.01 0.13
N LEU A 26 0.39 5.74 0.28
CA LEU A 26 1.26 4.81 1.01
C LEU A 26 2.59 4.63 0.30
N PHE A 27 2.54 4.54 -1.02
CA PHE A 27 3.75 4.37 -1.82
C PHE A 27 4.67 5.59 -1.66
N THR A 28 4.12 6.78 -1.76
CA THR A 28 4.91 8.00 -1.69
C THR A 28 5.56 8.14 -0.32
N GLU A 29 4.80 7.81 0.72
CA GLU A 29 5.34 7.86 2.07
C GLU A 29 6.44 6.82 2.27
N ALA A 30 6.19 5.59 1.83
CA ALA A 30 7.21 4.55 1.96
C ALA A 30 8.47 4.91 1.18
N ARG A 31 8.31 5.40 -0.05
CA ARG A 31 9.46 5.76 -0.86
C ARG A 31 10.27 6.86 -0.20
N GLY A 32 9.59 7.86 0.34
CA GLY A 32 10.28 8.95 1.01
C GLY A 32 11.10 8.47 2.18
N HIS A 33 10.53 7.60 3.00
CA HIS A 33 11.25 7.06 4.15
C HIS A 33 12.43 6.20 3.71
N LEU A 34 12.26 5.39 2.66
CA LEU A 34 13.36 4.57 2.16
C LEU A 34 14.49 5.44 1.62
N GLN A 35 14.15 6.53 0.94
CA GLN A 35 15.16 7.44 0.45
C GLN A 35 15.94 8.07 1.61
N GLN A 36 15.26 8.41 2.68
CA GLN A 36 15.91 8.98 3.85
C GLN A 36 16.84 8.00 4.52
N MET A 37 16.53 6.71 4.46
CA MET A 37 17.42 5.70 5.03
C MET A 37 18.75 5.62 4.28
N GLY A 38 18.74 5.96 2.99
CA GLY A 38 19.95 5.88 2.20
C GLY A 38 20.51 4.46 2.15
N PRO A 39 21.82 4.30 2.33
CA PRO A 39 22.43 2.97 2.23
C PRO A 39 21.89 1.97 3.24
N GLN A 40 21.32 2.45 4.34
CA GLN A 40 20.77 1.56 5.37
C GLN A 40 19.58 0.78 4.87
N SER A 41 18.92 1.26 3.82
CA SER A 41 17.81 0.50 3.23
C SER A 41 18.28 -0.80 2.59
N GLY A 42 19.54 -0.86 2.20
CA GLY A 42 20.08 -2.04 1.53
C GLY A 42 19.64 -2.19 0.10
N LEU A 43 19.01 -1.19 -0.47
CA LEU A 43 18.52 -1.21 -1.84
C LEU A 43 19.57 -0.63 -2.77
N ARG A 44 19.73 -1.27 -3.92
CA ARG A 44 20.87 -0.99 -4.77
C ARG A 44 20.55 -0.12 -5.97
N SER A 45 19.28 0.08 -6.28
CA SER A 45 18.88 0.85 -7.42
C SER A 45 17.57 1.54 -7.12
N GLN A 46 17.24 2.52 -7.96
CA GLN A 46 15.95 3.20 -7.84
C GLN A 46 14.82 2.21 -8.06
N GLN A 47 15.00 1.28 -8.97
CA GLN A 47 13.96 0.29 -9.22
C GLN A 47 13.71 -0.58 -8.00
N GLU A 48 14.79 -1.03 -7.35
CA GLU A 48 14.62 -1.82 -6.13
C GLU A 48 13.92 -1.00 -5.05
N LEU A 49 14.26 0.28 -4.96
CA LEU A 49 13.63 1.16 -3.98
C LEU A 49 12.14 1.30 -4.28
N ASP A 50 11.79 1.54 -5.53
CA ASP A 50 10.39 1.68 -5.91
C ASP A 50 9.62 0.37 -5.70
N ASN A 51 10.24 -0.75 -6.04
CA ASN A 51 9.62 -2.06 -5.81
C ASN A 51 9.35 -2.26 -4.33
N THR A 52 10.32 -1.93 -3.50
CA THR A 52 10.18 -2.10 -2.06
C THR A 52 9.11 -1.17 -1.49
N ALA A 53 9.08 0.08 -1.97
CA ALA A 53 8.04 1.01 -1.53
C ALA A 53 6.65 0.48 -1.88
N GLY A 54 6.52 -0.11 -3.07
CA GLY A 54 5.26 -0.71 -3.47
C GLY A 54 4.87 -1.88 -2.60
N ALA A 55 5.84 -2.72 -2.25
CA ALA A 55 5.57 -3.86 -1.37
C ALA A 55 5.16 -3.39 0.02
N LEU A 56 5.81 -2.35 0.52
CA LEU A 56 5.45 -1.79 1.83
C LEU A 56 4.04 -1.21 1.79
N ALA A 57 3.71 -0.51 0.71
CA ALA A 57 2.37 0.05 0.57
C ALA A 57 1.31 -1.05 0.55
N LEU A 58 1.58 -2.13 -0.18
CA LEU A 58 0.64 -3.25 -0.25
C LEU A 58 0.50 -3.91 1.13
N SER A 59 1.61 -4.12 1.81
CA SER A 59 1.60 -4.73 3.14
C SER A 59 0.83 -3.87 4.12
N ALA A 60 1.04 -2.55 4.08
CA ALA A 60 0.32 -1.63 4.94
C ALA A 60 -1.17 -1.65 4.65
N GLN A 61 -1.53 -1.67 3.38
CA GLN A 61 -2.94 -1.72 3.00
C GLN A 61 -3.61 -2.98 3.54
N LYS A 62 -2.94 -4.11 3.42
CA LYS A 62 -3.48 -5.37 3.92
C LYS A 62 -3.61 -5.36 5.43
N ALA A 63 -2.74 -4.64 6.11
CA ALA A 63 -2.78 -4.53 7.57
C ALA A 63 -3.80 -3.52 8.05
N GLY A 64 -4.46 -2.81 7.13
CA GLY A 64 -5.46 -1.83 7.52
C GLY A 64 -4.88 -0.47 7.86
N MET A 65 -3.61 -0.26 7.54
CA MET A 65 -2.97 1.03 7.81
C MET A 65 -3.38 2.05 6.77
N SER A 66 -3.52 3.29 7.21
CA SER A 66 -3.92 4.38 6.32
C SER A 66 -2.75 5.30 5.96
N ARG A 67 -1.63 5.15 6.63
CA ARG A 67 -0.45 5.97 6.34
C ARG A 67 0.78 5.23 6.83
N ILE A 68 1.94 5.65 6.35
CA ILE A 68 3.21 5.11 6.80
C ILE A 68 4.01 6.27 7.37
N ASP A 69 4.08 6.31 8.69
CA ASP A 69 4.80 7.38 9.37
C ASP A 69 6.29 7.10 9.47
N HIS A 70 6.68 5.83 9.48
CA HIS A 70 8.07 5.43 9.58
C HIS A 70 8.31 4.17 8.80
N VAL A 71 9.54 3.99 8.31
CA VAL A 71 10.01 2.72 7.79
C VAL A 71 11.31 2.42 8.50
N VAL A 72 11.36 1.25 9.14
CA VAL A 72 12.53 0.86 9.90
C VAL A 72 13.00 -0.52 9.47
N ALA A 73 14.30 -0.75 9.59
CA ALA A 73 14.88 -2.04 9.26
C ALA A 73 14.93 -2.91 10.51
N GLY A 74 14.73 -4.20 10.33
CA GLY A 74 14.95 -5.13 11.41
C GLY A 74 16.43 -5.23 11.79
N THR A 75 16.69 -5.84 12.93
CA THR A 75 18.05 -5.87 13.45
C THR A 75 19.01 -6.62 12.54
N ASP A 76 18.52 -7.61 11.80
CA ASP A 76 19.36 -8.37 10.89
C ASP A 76 19.36 -7.78 9.46
N GLY A 77 18.65 -6.69 9.25
CA GLY A 77 18.59 -6.07 7.93
C GLY A 77 17.79 -6.81 6.90
N ARG A 78 17.15 -7.91 7.26
CA ARG A 78 16.37 -8.68 6.30
C ARG A 78 14.94 -8.24 6.16
N ALA A 79 14.40 -7.63 7.19
CA ALA A 79 13.01 -7.19 7.21
C ALA A 79 12.96 -5.68 7.21
N LEU A 80 11.91 -5.17 6.58
CA LEU A 80 11.56 -3.75 6.66
C LEU A 80 10.15 -3.65 7.21
N PHE A 81 9.95 -2.70 8.10
CA PHE A 81 8.66 -2.50 8.75
C PHE A 81 8.10 -1.15 8.35
N ALA A 82 6.86 -1.14 7.92
CA ALA A 82 6.08 0.09 7.78
C ALA A 82 5.34 0.31 9.09
N VAL A 83 5.41 1.53 9.60
CA VAL A 83 4.86 1.85 10.92
C VAL A 83 3.92 3.02 10.80
N GLN A 84 2.74 2.89 11.39
CA GLN A 84 1.79 3.98 11.53
C GLN A 84 1.67 4.31 13.00
N GLY A 85 1.86 5.59 13.32
CA GLY A 85 1.76 6.06 14.70
C GLY A 85 3.12 6.36 15.27
N VAL A 86 3.14 6.61 16.57
CA VAL A 86 4.35 6.95 17.28
C VAL A 86 5.09 5.68 17.67
N MET A 87 6.39 5.65 17.38
CA MET A 87 7.21 4.49 17.72
C MET A 87 7.15 4.21 19.21
N GLY A 88 6.88 2.95 19.54
CA GLY A 88 6.79 2.54 20.93
C GLY A 88 5.43 2.73 21.57
N ASP A 89 4.52 3.41 20.91
CA ASP A 89 3.18 3.59 21.43
C ASP A 89 2.39 2.29 21.30
N PRO A 90 1.63 1.88 22.31
CA PRO A 90 0.83 0.65 22.19
C PRO A 90 -0.17 0.68 21.06
N ALA A 91 -0.61 1.86 20.64
CA ALA A 91 -1.55 1.99 19.52
C ALA A 91 -0.84 1.96 18.17
N MET A 92 0.47 1.81 18.13
CA MET A 92 1.23 1.77 16.91
C MET A 92 0.86 0.55 16.10
N GLN A 93 0.73 0.75 14.80
CA GLN A 93 0.48 -0.34 13.86
C GLN A 93 1.71 -0.54 12.99
N ARG A 94 1.97 -1.77 12.61
CA ARG A 94 3.11 -2.05 11.74
C ARG A 94 2.81 -3.22 10.85
N SER A 95 3.50 -3.25 9.72
CA SER A 95 3.49 -4.38 8.82
C SER A 95 4.92 -4.62 8.34
N MET A 96 5.18 -5.81 7.88
CA MET A 96 6.54 -6.23 7.59
C MET A 96 6.64 -6.78 6.19
N VAL A 97 7.73 -6.47 5.51
CA VAL A 97 8.09 -7.14 4.26
C VAL A 97 9.52 -7.63 4.38
N GLN A 98 9.83 -8.68 3.62
CA GLN A 98 11.21 -9.10 3.50
C GLN A 98 11.86 -8.27 2.42
N ARG A 99 12.98 -7.64 2.77
CA ARG A 99 13.61 -6.67 1.88
C ARG A 99 13.96 -7.27 0.53
N GLU A 100 14.55 -8.46 0.53
CA GLU A 100 14.99 -9.03 -0.73
C GLU A 100 13.82 -9.40 -1.62
N ALA A 101 12.79 -9.99 -1.05
CA ALA A 101 11.60 -10.33 -1.82
C ALA A 101 10.92 -9.07 -2.33
N ALA A 102 10.84 -8.05 -1.48
CA ALA A 102 10.21 -6.79 -1.85
C ALA A 102 10.94 -6.11 -2.99
N ALA A 103 12.27 -6.15 -2.96
CA ALA A 103 13.08 -5.52 -3.99
C ALA A 103 12.91 -6.20 -5.35
N GLN A 104 12.52 -7.48 -5.34
CA GLN A 104 12.31 -8.23 -6.57
C GLN A 104 10.86 -8.22 -7.04
N LEU A 105 9.94 -7.72 -6.25
CA LEU A 105 8.53 -7.69 -6.61
C LEU A 105 8.26 -6.45 -7.46
N PRO A 106 7.93 -6.62 -8.74
CA PRO A 106 7.74 -5.45 -9.60
C PRO A 106 6.66 -4.52 -9.06
N LEU A 107 6.92 -3.23 -9.16
CA LEU A 107 5.99 -2.21 -8.69
C LEU A 107 4.61 -2.39 -9.34
N GLU A 108 4.60 -2.73 -10.61
CA GLU A 108 3.34 -2.90 -11.31
C GLU A 108 2.49 -4.00 -10.67
N GLN A 109 3.13 -5.09 -10.28
CA GLN A 109 2.42 -6.20 -9.66
C GLN A 109 1.87 -5.81 -8.29
N SER A 110 2.68 -5.16 -7.46
CA SER A 110 2.19 -4.67 -6.16
C SER A 110 1.04 -3.71 -6.35
N SER A 111 1.15 -2.86 -7.36
CA SER A 111 0.12 -1.86 -7.64
C SER A 111 -1.21 -2.52 -7.99
N GLN A 112 -1.15 -3.56 -8.82
CA GLN A 112 -2.36 -4.29 -9.19
C GLN A 112 -2.97 -4.99 -7.99
N GLN A 113 -2.14 -5.58 -7.15
CA GLN A 113 -2.64 -6.27 -5.97
C GLN A 113 -3.27 -5.29 -4.98
N LEU A 114 -2.64 -4.12 -4.81
CA LEU A 114 -3.20 -3.13 -3.90
C LEU A 114 -4.52 -2.60 -4.40
N ALA A 115 -4.62 -2.34 -5.70
CA ALA A 115 -5.87 -1.85 -6.26
C ALA A 115 -6.98 -2.87 -6.09
N ALA A 116 -6.66 -4.15 -6.29
CA ALA A 116 -7.64 -5.21 -6.11
C ALA A 116 -8.08 -5.32 -4.66
N GLU A 117 -7.13 -5.18 -3.74
CA GLU A 117 -7.43 -5.23 -2.32
C GLU A 117 -8.34 -4.08 -1.90
N ALA A 118 -8.04 -2.87 -2.37
CA ALA A 118 -8.85 -1.71 -2.03
C ALA A 118 -10.25 -1.84 -2.58
N SER A 119 -10.38 -2.32 -3.81
CA SER A 119 -11.68 -2.52 -4.43
C SER A 119 -12.49 -3.57 -3.69
N SER A 120 -11.85 -4.66 -3.31
CA SER A 120 -12.50 -5.74 -2.57
C SER A 120 -13.03 -5.24 -1.23
N ARG A 121 -12.26 -4.42 -0.53
CA ARG A 121 -12.71 -3.88 0.74
C ARG A 121 -13.90 -2.96 0.57
N GLN A 122 -13.90 -2.15 -0.48
CA GLN A 122 -15.05 -1.30 -0.76
C GLN A 122 -16.29 -2.12 -1.04
N GLU A 123 -16.15 -3.20 -1.79
CA GLU A 123 -17.27 -4.06 -2.10
C GLU A 123 -17.80 -4.75 -0.85
N GLN A 124 -16.91 -5.21 0.01
CA GLN A 124 -17.34 -5.84 1.25
C GLN A 124 -18.07 -4.87 2.15
N THR A 125 -17.57 -3.65 2.24
CA THR A 125 -18.22 -2.64 3.07
C THR A 125 -19.61 -2.33 2.54
N ALA A 126 -19.74 -2.17 1.24
CA ALA A 126 -21.03 -1.88 0.63
C ALA A 126 -22.01 -3.04 0.85
N SER A 127 -21.53 -4.27 0.72
CA SER A 127 -22.34 -5.45 0.96
C SER A 127 -22.85 -5.51 2.39
N VAL A 128 -21.97 -5.27 3.35
CA VAL A 128 -22.35 -5.31 4.75
C VAL A 128 -23.38 -4.24 5.05
N ILE A 129 -23.20 -3.05 4.51
CA ILE A 129 -24.16 -1.97 4.73
C ILE A 129 -25.53 -2.35 4.16
N ARG A 130 -25.56 -2.94 2.98
CA ARG A 130 -26.82 -3.33 2.37
C ARG A 130 -27.52 -4.43 3.16
N GLU A 131 -26.74 -5.39 3.66
CA GLU A 131 -27.32 -6.44 4.46
C GLU A 131 -27.93 -5.93 5.76
N GLN A 132 -27.21 -5.02 6.40
CA GLN A 132 -27.72 -4.41 7.62
C GLN A 132 -29.01 -3.65 7.36
N ASP A 133 -29.08 -2.95 6.23
CA ASP A 133 -30.27 -2.22 5.87
C ASP A 133 -31.44 -3.17 5.65
N GLN A 134 -31.20 -4.27 4.96
CA GLN A 134 -32.26 -5.25 4.69
C GLN A 134 -32.73 -5.94 5.93
N ASN A 135 -31.85 -6.14 6.89
CA ASN A 135 -32.18 -6.84 8.12
C ASN A 135 -32.73 -5.93 9.19
N ARG A 136 -32.76 -4.64 8.95
CA ARG A 136 -33.30 -3.71 9.92
C ARG A 136 -34.78 -3.94 10.05
N PRO A 137 -35.28 -4.08 11.29
CA PRO A 137 -36.71 -4.24 11.48
C PRO A 137 -37.43 -3.00 10.95
N ARG A 138 -38.49 -3.26 10.23
CA ARG A 138 -39.30 -2.16 9.76
C ARG A 138 -40.15 -1.68 10.90
N SER A 139 -40.13 -0.38 11.05
CA SER A 139 -41.02 0.21 12.04
C SER A 139 -42.42 0.05 11.60
N LEU A 140 -43.24 -0.37 12.46
CA LEU A 140 -44.63 -0.54 12.12
C LEU A 140 -45.52 0.34 12.92
#